data_c2c3ad04147e4a29f0b90e7fdc301a4f
#
_entry.id   c2c3ad04147e4a29f0b90e7fdc301a4f
#
_cell.length_a   1.000
_cell.length_b   1.000
_cell.length_c   1.000
_cell.angle_alpha   90.00
_cell.angle_beta   90.00
_cell.angle_gamma   90.00
#
_symmetry.space_group_name_H-M   'P 1'
#
loop_
_entity.id
_entity.type
_entity.pdbx_description
1 polymer ?
#
loop_
_entity_poly.entity_id
_entity_poly.type
_entity_poly.pdbx_seq_one_letter_code
_entity_poly.pdbx_strand_id
1 'polypeptide(L)'
;MATRFWILLALLICLPADAAEVAGVKFDDTTQVSGTALKLNGAGLRKRAFFQVYAIGLYVADKKLDLISQPGPKRVAIHMLRDVDADTFTEALVDGMRPNHDEATMKALEPRIAQLSAIMAELKEAKKGMAIALDWQPGAGTVLTADGKPRGKPIAGEDFYRALLRIWLGENPVQDDLKKSLLGGG
;
A
#
# COMPACT_ATOMS: atom_id res chain seq x y z
N MET A 1 -5.39 -65.86 -4.69
CA MET A 1 -4.79 -64.81 -3.82
C MET A 1 -5.07 -63.47 -4.48
N ALA A 2 -6.05 -62.71 -3.91
CA ALA A 2 -6.45 -61.43 -4.47
C ALA A 2 -5.89 -60.30 -3.58
N THR A 3 -4.91 -59.58 -4.11
CA THR A 3 -4.23 -58.45 -3.41
C THR A 3 -5.09 -57.22 -3.59
N ARG A 4 -5.76 -56.78 -2.51
CA ARG A 4 -6.52 -55.52 -2.47
C ARG A 4 -5.58 -54.34 -2.30
N PHE A 5 -5.42 -53.56 -3.36
CA PHE A 5 -4.72 -52.25 -3.33
C PHE A 5 -5.68 -51.20 -2.72
N TRP A 6 -5.32 -50.70 -1.54
CA TRP A 6 -5.98 -49.56 -0.92
C TRP A 6 -5.31 -48.29 -1.45
N ILE A 7 -6.02 -47.54 -2.30
CA ILE A 7 -5.60 -46.19 -2.71
C ILE A 7 -6.02 -45.23 -1.60
N LEU A 8 -5.03 -44.75 -0.82
CA LEU A 8 -5.24 -43.64 0.12
C LEU A 8 -5.37 -42.34 -0.69
N LEU A 9 -6.61 -41.87 -0.85
CA LEU A 9 -6.90 -40.54 -1.38
C LEU A 9 -6.54 -39.48 -0.32
N ALA A 10 -5.35 -38.90 -0.41
CA ALA A 10 -4.97 -37.78 0.45
C ALA A 10 -5.81 -36.55 0.07
N LEU A 11 -6.80 -36.24 0.90
CA LEU A 11 -7.61 -35.04 0.80
C LEU A 11 -6.70 -33.84 1.20
N LEU A 12 -6.22 -33.08 0.22
CA LEU A 12 -5.52 -31.81 0.47
C LEU A 12 -6.55 -30.82 1.04
N ILE A 13 -6.57 -30.65 2.35
CA ILE A 13 -7.36 -29.62 3.02
C ILE A 13 -6.63 -28.29 2.74
N CYS A 14 -7.11 -27.55 1.75
CA CYS A 14 -6.71 -26.15 1.52
C CYS A 14 -7.31 -25.33 2.67
N LEU A 15 -6.52 -25.01 3.69
CA LEU A 15 -6.93 -24.08 4.74
C LEU A 15 -7.13 -22.71 4.07
N PRO A 16 -8.26 -22.02 4.32
CA PRO A 16 -8.41 -20.65 3.84
C PRO A 16 -7.31 -19.80 4.49
N ALA A 17 -6.52 -19.10 3.69
CA ALA A 17 -5.65 -18.05 4.17
C ALA A 17 -6.55 -16.99 4.81
N ASP A 18 -6.30 -16.61 6.06
CA ASP A 18 -7.04 -15.57 6.78
C ASP A 18 -6.71 -14.19 6.13
N ALA A 19 -7.45 -13.85 5.09
CA ALA A 19 -7.37 -12.53 4.48
C ALA A 19 -7.87 -11.49 5.49
N ALA A 20 -7.06 -10.48 5.78
CA ALA A 20 -7.49 -9.37 6.63
C ALA A 20 -8.64 -8.60 5.94
N GLU A 21 -9.72 -8.34 6.68
CA GLU A 21 -10.86 -7.59 6.17
C GLU A 21 -10.98 -6.24 6.89
N VAL A 22 -11.05 -5.15 6.14
CA VAL A 22 -11.17 -3.78 6.64
C VAL A 22 -12.31 -3.09 5.91
N ALA A 23 -13.38 -2.76 6.63
CA ALA A 23 -14.57 -2.06 6.09
C ALA A 23 -15.14 -2.74 4.82
N GLY A 24 -15.19 -4.08 4.80
CA GLY A 24 -15.69 -4.87 3.68
C GLY A 24 -14.68 -5.10 2.54
N VAL A 25 -13.45 -4.57 2.67
CA VAL A 25 -12.35 -4.81 1.73
C VAL A 25 -11.47 -5.93 2.24
N LYS A 26 -11.26 -6.95 1.42
CA LYS A 26 -10.35 -8.07 1.71
C LYS A 26 -8.95 -7.77 1.17
N PHE A 27 -7.95 -8.00 2.01
CA PHE A 27 -6.53 -7.94 1.66
C PHE A 27 -5.96 -9.35 1.68
N ASP A 28 -5.42 -9.79 0.57
CA ASP A 28 -4.74 -11.08 0.50
C ASP A 28 -3.51 -11.10 1.43
N ASP A 29 -3.20 -12.24 2.03
CA ASP A 29 -2.02 -12.38 2.92
C ASP A 29 -0.71 -12.11 2.21
N THR A 30 -0.67 -12.31 0.91
CA THR A 30 0.53 -12.14 0.08
C THR A 30 0.23 -11.41 -1.22
N THR A 31 1.23 -10.73 -1.74
CA THR A 31 1.21 -10.12 -3.09
C THR A 31 2.58 -10.25 -3.73
N GLN A 32 2.71 -9.88 -5.00
CA GLN A 32 3.99 -9.85 -5.68
C GLN A 32 4.31 -8.45 -6.21
N VAL A 33 5.57 -8.04 -6.02
CA VAL A 33 6.12 -6.81 -6.59
C VAL A 33 7.48 -7.14 -7.20
N SER A 34 7.67 -6.91 -8.49
CA SER A 34 8.92 -7.21 -9.22
C SER A 34 9.43 -8.64 -9.02
N GLY A 35 8.52 -9.63 -9.03
CA GLY A 35 8.86 -11.04 -8.85
C GLY A 35 9.16 -11.46 -7.40
N THR A 36 9.11 -10.54 -6.44
CA THR A 36 9.30 -10.83 -5.02
C THR A 36 7.95 -10.98 -4.32
N ALA A 37 7.76 -12.08 -3.60
CA ALA A 37 6.60 -12.29 -2.77
C ALA A 37 6.68 -11.39 -1.52
N LEU A 38 5.64 -10.61 -1.27
CA LEU A 38 5.47 -9.76 -0.11
C LEU A 38 4.35 -10.29 0.76
N LYS A 39 4.46 -10.09 2.07
CA LYS A 39 3.45 -10.46 3.06
C LYS A 39 2.72 -9.23 3.56
N LEU A 40 1.43 -9.34 3.77
CA LEU A 40 0.64 -8.30 4.44
C LEU A 40 1.19 -8.11 5.85
N ASN A 41 1.73 -6.91 6.14
CA ASN A 41 2.20 -6.55 7.47
C ASN A 41 1.03 -6.16 8.38
N GLY A 42 0.12 -5.38 7.82
CA GLY A 42 -1.10 -4.95 8.49
C GLY A 42 -2.00 -4.19 7.54
N ALA A 43 -3.26 -4.05 7.93
CA ALA A 43 -4.26 -3.31 7.17
C ALA A 43 -5.12 -2.46 8.13
N GLY A 44 -5.64 -1.35 7.65
CA GLY A 44 -6.43 -0.46 8.47
C GLY A 44 -7.31 0.49 7.66
N LEU A 45 -8.10 1.29 8.37
CA LEU A 45 -9.10 2.18 7.81
C LEU A 45 -8.68 3.64 8.00
N ARG A 46 -8.54 4.37 6.90
CA ARG A 46 -8.38 5.82 6.93
C ARG A 46 -9.72 6.51 7.08
N LYS A 47 -9.83 7.29 8.15
CA LYS A 47 -11.01 8.12 8.42
C LYS A 47 -10.62 9.60 8.35
N ARG A 48 -11.53 10.45 7.90
CA ARG A 48 -11.42 11.91 8.02
C ARG A 48 -12.74 12.44 8.58
N ALA A 49 -12.71 12.95 9.79
CA ALA A 49 -13.92 13.23 10.58
C ALA A 49 -14.80 11.96 10.68
N PHE A 50 -16.03 12.01 10.22
CA PHE A 50 -16.99 10.89 10.26
C PHE A 50 -16.94 10.00 9.01
N PHE A 51 -16.08 10.31 8.03
CA PHE A 51 -16.07 9.61 6.75
C PHE A 51 -14.97 8.57 6.69
N GLN A 52 -15.32 7.37 6.25
CA GLN A 52 -14.37 6.36 5.80
C GLN A 52 -13.88 6.75 4.40
N VAL A 53 -12.58 6.97 4.25
CA VAL A 53 -12.01 7.45 2.99
C VAL A 53 -11.50 6.31 2.15
N TYR A 54 -10.65 5.44 2.75
CA TYR A 54 -10.12 4.26 2.11
C TYR A 54 -9.70 3.20 3.14
N ALA A 55 -9.71 1.94 2.73
CA ALA A 55 -8.97 0.87 3.39
C ALA A 55 -7.57 0.79 2.79
N ILE A 56 -6.57 0.48 3.62
CA ILE A 56 -5.17 0.45 3.22
C ILE A 56 -4.46 -0.76 3.82
N GLY A 57 -3.63 -1.44 3.02
CA GLY A 57 -2.76 -2.53 3.43
C GLY A 57 -1.31 -2.23 3.10
N LEU A 58 -0.41 -2.61 4.00
CA LEU A 58 1.03 -2.51 3.81
C LEU A 58 1.63 -3.91 3.62
N TYR A 59 2.34 -4.10 2.51
CA TYR A 59 3.02 -5.35 2.20
C TYR A 59 4.53 -5.16 2.16
N VAL A 60 5.24 -6.06 2.80
CA VAL A 60 6.71 -6.05 2.92
C VAL A 60 7.28 -7.45 2.78
N ALA A 61 8.58 -7.54 2.47
CA ALA A 61 9.27 -8.83 2.38
C ALA A 61 9.54 -9.42 3.78
N ASP A 62 9.91 -8.58 4.75
CA ASP A 62 10.19 -8.98 6.13
C ASP A 62 9.46 -8.06 7.13
N LYS A 63 8.62 -8.67 7.99
CA LYS A 63 7.84 -7.97 9.00
C LYS A 63 8.65 -7.56 10.25
N LYS A 64 9.88 -8.04 10.40
CA LYS A 64 10.70 -7.86 11.61
C LYS A 64 11.57 -6.60 11.59
N LEU A 65 11.73 -6.00 10.41
CA LEU A 65 12.60 -4.84 10.22
C LEU A 65 11.81 -3.54 10.29
N ASP A 66 12.52 -2.42 10.40
CA ASP A 66 11.93 -1.10 10.22
C ASP A 66 11.29 -1.00 8.82
N LEU A 67 9.98 -0.87 8.81
CA LEU A 67 9.18 -0.95 7.58
C LEU A 67 9.44 0.20 6.60
N ILE A 68 9.98 1.33 7.09
CA ILE A 68 10.32 2.49 6.26
C ILE A 68 11.68 2.29 5.61
N SER A 69 12.70 1.91 6.40
CA SER A 69 14.10 1.92 5.96
C SER A 69 14.59 0.57 5.43
N GLN A 70 13.87 -0.53 5.68
CA GLN A 70 14.30 -1.85 5.19
C GLN A 70 14.47 -1.84 3.66
N PRO A 71 15.49 -2.55 3.13
CA PRO A 71 15.66 -2.68 1.69
C PRO A 71 14.59 -3.58 1.06
N GLY A 72 14.54 -3.56 -0.27
CA GLY A 72 13.67 -4.44 -1.05
C GLY A 72 12.31 -3.83 -1.39
N PRO A 73 11.53 -4.54 -2.22
CA PRO A 73 10.25 -4.06 -2.68
C PRO A 73 9.22 -3.96 -1.55
N LYS A 74 8.28 -3.03 -1.71
CA LYS A 74 7.17 -2.79 -0.79
C LYS A 74 5.93 -2.38 -1.59
N ARG A 75 4.75 -2.59 -1.01
CA ARG A 75 3.49 -2.11 -1.57
C ARG A 75 2.64 -1.45 -0.50
N VAL A 76 2.12 -0.28 -0.81
CA VAL A 76 0.95 0.30 -0.15
C VAL A 76 -0.23 0.06 -1.08
N ALA A 77 -1.21 -0.72 -0.62
CA ALA A 77 -2.44 -1.01 -1.37
C ALA A 77 -3.60 -0.23 -0.75
N ILE A 78 -4.26 0.61 -1.54
CA ILE A 78 -5.37 1.47 -1.11
C ILE A 78 -6.63 1.07 -1.88
N HIS A 79 -7.73 0.87 -1.17
CA HIS A 79 -9.04 0.65 -1.76
C HIS A 79 -9.96 1.79 -1.35
N MET A 80 -10.41 2.57 -2.32
CA MET A 80 -11.24 3.74 -2.08
C MET A 80 -12.64 3.34 -1.60
N LEU A 81 -13.11 3.95 -0.52
CA LEU A 81 -14.45 3.72 0.05
C LEU A 81 -15.43 4.83 -0.31
N ARG A 82 -14.94 5.90 -0.94
CA ARG A 82 -15.71 7.02 -1.48
C ARG A 82 -14.98 7.64 -2.67
N ASP A 83 -15.70 8.44 -3.44
CA ASP A 83 -15.11 9.24 -4.50
C ASP A 83 -14.29 10.39 -3.89
N VAL A 84 -13.09 10.60 -4.42
CA VAL A 84 -12.20 11.72 -4.07
C VAL A 84 -11.58 12.21 -5.38
N ASP A 85 -11.69 13.49 -5.68
CA ASP A 85 -11.02 14.05 -6.84
C ASP A 85 -9.49 13.92 -6.73
N ALA A 86 -8.81 13.86 -7.88
CA ALA A 86 -7.39 13.55 -7.93
C ALA A 86 -6.53 14.63 -7.25
N ASP A 87 -6.93 15.89 -7.34
CA ASP A 87 -6.20 17.00 -6.73
C ASP A 87 -6.31 16.94 -5.21
N THR A 88 -7.53 16.79 -4.67
CA THR A 88 -7.75 16.58 -3.22
C THR A 88 -7.01 15.36 -2.68
N PHE A 89 -6.96 14.25 -3.44
CA PHE A 89 -6.21 13.06 -3.02
C PHE A 89 -4.71 13.34 -2.97
N THR A 90 -4.18 14.02 -4.00
CA THR A 90 -2.75 14.37 -4.07
C THR A 90 -2.38 15.39 -2.99
N GLU A 91 -3.18 16.42 -2.77
CA GLU A 91 -3.00 17.40 -1.69
C GLU A 91 -2.95 16.70 -0.33
N ALA A 92 -3.86 15.75 -0.08
CA ALA A 92 -3.87 14.99 1.16
C ALA A 92 -2.61 14.14 1.37
N LEU A 93 -2.00 13.61 0.29
CA LEU A 93 -0.71 12.91 0.38
C LEU A 93 0.42 13.89 0.72
N VAL A 94 0.48 15.04 0.06
CA VAL A 94 1.50 16.07 0.31
C VAL A 94 1.39 16.62 1.73
N ASP A 95 0.18 16.93 2.18
CA ASP A 95 -0.09 17.41 3.54
C ASP A 95 0.28 16.36 4.60
N GLY A 96 0.11 15.07 4.30
CA GLY A 96 0.56 13.98 5.17
C GLY A 96 2.09 13.82 5.21
N MET A 97 2.81 14.23 4.16
CA MET A 97 4.26 14.21 4.13
C MET A 97 4.88 15.33 4.97
N ARG A 98 4.32 16.55 4.90
CA ARG A 98 4.88 17.78 5.51
C ARG A 98 5.25 17.63 6.99
N PRO A 99 4.41 17.09 7.88
CA PRO A 99 4.73 16.99 9.30
C PRO A 99 5.91 16.05 9.62
N ASN A 100 6.34 15.25 8.66
CA ASN A 100 7.40 14.25 8.81
C ASN A 100 8.70 14.62 8.10
N HIS A 101 8.79 15.82 7.52
CA HIS A 101 9.96 16.28 6.76
C HIS A 101 10.20 17.78 6.99
N ASP A 102 11.46 18.17 6.99
CA ASP A 102 11.82 19.58 6.98
C ASP A 102 11.57 20.23 5.61
N GLU A 103 11.63 21.56 5.58
CA GLU A 103 11.38 22.35 4.37
C GLU A 103 12.37 22.02 3.24
N ALA A 104 13.64 21.81 3.60
CA ALA A 104 14.68 21.47 2.62
C ALA A 104 14.39 20.13 1.95
N THR A 105 14.00 19.13 2.72
CA THR A 105 13.59 17.81 2.22
C THR A 105 12.35 17.92 1.33
N MET A 106 11.30 18.64 1.78
CA MET A 106 10.08 18.84 0.98
C MET A 106 10.41 19.52 -0.35
N LYS A 107 11.27 20.55 -0.35
CA LYS A 107 11.73 21.23 -1.57
C LYS A 107 12.49 20.27 -2.51
N ALA A 108 13.34 19.41 -1.98
CA ALA A 108 14.05 18.40 -2.79
C ALA A 108 13.10 17.35 -3.39
N LEU A 109 11.94 17.11 -2.77
CA LEU A 109 10.93 16.18 -3.26
C LEU A 109 9.95 16.80 -4.27
N GLU A 110 9.87 18.14 -4.38
CA GLU A 110 8.92 18.85 -5.26
C GLU A 110 8.81 18.30 -6.69
N PRO A 111 9.92 18.02 -7.42
CA PRO A 111 9.81 17.51 -8.80
C PRO A 111 9.11 16.14 -8.86
N ARG A 112 9.30 15.30 -7.84
CA ARG A 112 8.70 13.96 -7.76
C ARG A 112 7.26 14.01 -7.26
N ILE A 113 6.95 14.95 -6.38
CA ILE A 113 5.57 15.27 -5.99
C ILE A 113 4.79 15.77 -7.22
N ALA A 114 5.36 16.67 -8.02
CA ALA A 114 4.73 17.14 -9.24
C ALA A 114 4.49 16.00 -10.26
N GLN A 115 5.44 15.05 -10.36
CA GLN A 115 5.26 13.86 -11.19
C GLN A 115 4.11 12.97 -10.67
N LEU A 116 4.01 12.76 -9.36
CA LEU A 116 2.89 12.02 -8.75
C LEU A 116 1.56 12.72 -9.02
N SER A 117 1.52 14.05 -8.84
CA SER A 117 0.32 14.86 -9.10
C SER A 117 -0.14 14.74 -10.55
N ALA A 118 0.79 14.81 -11.51
CA ALA A 118 0.47 14.66 -12.92
C ALA A 118 -0.11 13.27 -13.23
N ILE A 119 0.45 12.20 -12.65
CA ILE A 119 -0.06 10.83 -12.81
C ILE A 119 -1.47 10.70 -12.21
N MET A 120 -1.72 11.30 -11.04
CA MET A 120 -3.04 11.28 -10.40
C MET A 120 -4.06 12.10 -11.18
N ALA A 121 -3.68 13.24 -11.75
CA ALA A 121 -4.56 14.09 -12.55
C ALA A 121 -5.10 13.37 -13.80
N GLU A 122 -4.33 12.42 -14.39
CA GLU A 122 -4.81 11.57 -15.48
C GLU A 122 -6.01 10.69 -15.07
N LEU A 123 -6.13 10.34 -13.78
CA LEU A 123 -7.26 9.57 -13.26
C LEU A 123 -8.51 10.43 -13.07
N LYS A 124 -8.37 11.76 -12.98
CA LYS A 124 -9.40 12.75 -12.67
C LYS A 124 -10.04 12.57 -11.29
N GLU A 125 -10.36 11.35 -10.91
CA GLU A 125 -11.04 11.00 -9.68
C GLU A 125 -10.62 9.60 -9.22
N ALA A 126 -10.32 9.45 -7.93
CA ALA A 126 -10.19 8.16 -7.26
C ALA A 126 -11.59 7.71 -6.81
N LYS A 127 -12.25 6.90 -7.64
CA LYS A 127 -13.64 6.47 -7.43
C LYS A 127 -13.77 5.43 -6.32
N LYS A 128 -14.89 5.43 -5.64
CA LYS A 128 -15.27 4.34 -4.72
C LYS A 128 -15.11 2.98 -5.40
N GLY A 129 -14.44 2.04 -4.73
CA GLY A 129 -14.11 0.72 -5.25
C GLY A 129 -12.82 0.65 -6.06
N MET A 130 -12.22 1.78 -6.46
CA MET A 130 -10.94 1.79 -7.16
C MET A 130 -9.83 1.27 -6.25
N ALA A 131 -8.99 0.36 -6.78
CA ALA A 131 -7.78 -0.12 -6.15
C ALA A 131 -6.57 0.66 -6.66
N ILE A 132 -5.88 1.37 -5.76
CA ILE A 132 -4.64 2.11 -6.06
C ILE A 132 -3.50 1.41 -5.33
N ALA A 133 -2.40 1.10 -6.02
CA ALA A 133 -1.20 0.64 -5.36
C ALA A 133 -0.02 1.57 -5.65
N LEU A 134 0.79 1.78 -4.62
CA LEU A 134 2.08 2.46 -4.68
C LEU A 134 3.14 1.41 -4.36
N ASP A 135 3.88 0.99 -5.39
CA ASP A 135 4.89 -0.05 -5.29
C ASP A 135 6.29 0.56 -5.33
N TRP A 136 7.10 0.30 -4.32
CA TRP A 136 8.53 0.48 -4.45
C TRP A 136 9.12 -0.71 -5.21
N GLN A 137 9.73 -0.44 -6.33
CA GLN A 137 10.45 -1.41 -7.15
C GLN A 137 11.92 -1.03 -7.23
N PRO A 138 12.83 -1.73 -6.52
CA PRO A 138 14.25 -1.45 -6.57
C PRO A 138 14.77 -1.42 -8.01
N GLY A 139 15.52 -0.38 -8.35
CA GLY A 139 16.03 -0.16 -9.70
C GLY A 139 15.07 0.52 -10.69
N ALA A 140 13.76 0.52 -10.42
CA ALA A 140 12.76 1.20 -11.26
C ALA A 140 12.23 2.48 -10.61
N GLY A 141 11.87 2.44 -9.31
CA GLY A 141 11.28 3.55 -8.59
C GLY A 141 9.91 3.25 -8.01
N THR A 142 9.16 4.28 -7.68
CA THR A 142 7.77 4.19 -7.23
C THR A 142 6.85 4.03 -8.44
N VAL A 143 6.15 2.90 -8.52
CA VAL A 143 5.16 2.62 -9.56
C VAL A 143 3.77 2.79 -8.98
N LEU A 144 2.95 3.63 -9.61
CA LEU A 144 1.53 3.77 -9.30
C LEU A 144 0.72 2.87 -10.23
N THR A 145 -0.21 2.11 -9.66
CA THR A 145 -1.22 1.38 -10.42
C THR A 145 -2.62 1.77 -9.97
N ALA A 146 -3.56 1.79 -10.90
CA ALA A 146 -4.99 1.95 -10.62
C ALA A 146 -5.74 0.81 -11.29
N ASP A 147 -6.51 0.05 -10.51
CA ASP A 147 -7.21 -1.17 -10.93
C ASP A 147 -6.29 -2.14 -11.68
N GLY A 148 -5.09 -2.36 -11.11
CA GLY A 148 -4.07 -3.26 -11.64
C GLY A 148 -3.32 -2.75 -12.89
N LYS A 149 -3.63 -1.58 -13.40
CA LYS A 149 -2.99 -0.99 -14.59
C LYS A 149 -1.96 0.06 -14.15
N PRO A 150 -0.70 -0.02 -14.58
CA PRO A 150 0.29 1.03 -14.34
C PRO A 150 -0.16 2.38 -14.88
N ARG A 151 0.15 3.45 -14.14
CA ARG A 151 -0.16 4.82 -14.50
C ARG A 151 1.12 5.65 -14.51
N GLY A 152 1.32 6.39 -15.59
CA GLY A 152 2.52 7.19 -15.78
C GLY A 152 3.82 6.39 -15.81
N LYS A 153 4.94 7.10 -15.65
CA LYS A 153 6.27 6.49 -15.55
C LYS A 153 6.63 6.30 -14.07
N PRO A 154 7.48 5.30 -13.73
CA PRO A 154 8.00 5.14 -12.38
C PRO A 154 8.66 6.43 -11.88
N ILE A 155 8.43 6.79 -10.62
CA ILE A 155 9.04 7.95 -9.97
C ILE A 155 10.31 7.48 -9.28
N ALA A 156 11.46 8.00 -9.72
CA ALA A 156 12.77 7.59 -9.22
C ALA A 156 13.02 8.02 -7.76
N GLY A 157 13.89 7.27 -7.07
CA GLY A 157 14.37 7.58 -5.73
C GLY A 157 13.64 6.85 -4.62
N GLU A 158 14.39 6.04 -3.86
CA GLU A 158 13.85 5.34 -2.69
C GLU A 158 13.47 6.31 -1.56
N ASP A 159 14.18 7.44 -1.47
CA ASP A 159 13.90 8.54 -0.55
C ASP A 159 12.48 9.09 -0.75
N PHE A 160 12.01 9.20 -1.99
CA PHE A 160 10.64 9.60 -2.30
C PHE A 160 9.63 8.56 -1.78
N TYR A 161 9.86 7.26 -2.01
CA TYR A 161 8.96 6.24 -1.51
C TYR A 161 8.95 6.18 0.02
N ARG A 162 10.11 6.34 0.66
CA ARG A 162 10.21 6.43 2.12
C ARG A 162 9.46 7.65 2.67
N ALA A 163 9.51 8.76 1.95
CA ALA A 163 8.75 9.96 2.30
C ALA A 163 7.23 9.72 2.21
N LEU A 164 6.76 9.01 1.19
CA LEU A 164 5.36 8.57 1.09
C LEU A 164 4.96 7.65 2.26
N LEU A 165 5.80 6.67 2.61
CA LEU A 165 5.49 5.76 3.73
C LEU A 165 5.32 6.51 5.05
N ARG A 166 6.06 7.60 5.26
CA ARG A 166 5.97 8.41 6.50
C ARG A 166 4.61 9.08 6.69
N ILE A 167 3.80 9.21 5.64
CA ILE A 167 2.40 9.66 5.75
C ILE A 167 1.64 8.82 6.78
N TRP A 168 1.87 7.53 6.77
CA TRP A 168 1.16 6.56 7.62
C TRP A 168 2.00 6.03 8.77
N LEU A 169 3.33 5.93 8.60
CA LEU A 169 4.23 5.26 9.54
C LEU A 169 5.20 6.21 10.26
N GLY A 170 5.27 7.47 9.84
CA GLY A 170 6.18 8.47 10.41
C GLY A 170 5.87 8.82 11.87
N GLU A 171 6.63 9.74 12.44
CA GLU A 171 6.42 10.23 13.81
C GLU A 171 5.09 10.98 13.94
N ASN A 172 4.71 11.72 12.89
CA ASN A 172 3.45 12.44 12.79
C ASN A 172 2.55 11.83 11.71
N PRO A 173 1.96 10.64 11.96
CA PRO A 173 1.14 9.96 10.97
C PRO A 173 -0.19 10.71 10.77
N VAL A 174 -0.82 10.53 9.62
CA VAL A 174 -2.15 11.11 9.35
C VAL A 174 -3.24 10.57 10.26
N GLN A 175 -2.98 9.45 10.99
CA GLN A 175 -3.92 8.81 11.92
C GLN A 175 -3.20 7.75 12.76
N ASP A 176 -3.21 7.89 14.10
CA ASP A 176 -2.44 7.02 15.00
C ASP A 176 -2.92 5.57 15.06
N ASP A 177 -4.23 5.34 15.11
CA ASP A 177 -4.81 4.00 15.10
C ASP A 177 -4.56 3.29 13.77
N LEU A 178 -4.56 4.02 12.65
CA LEU A 178 -4.16 3.47 11.35
C LEU A 178 -2.71 3.04 11.34
N LYS A 179 -1.79 3.87 11.88
CA LYS A 179 -0.37 3.49 12.03
C LYS A 179 -0.24 2.19 12.81
N LYS A 180 -0.92 2.06 13.96
CA LYS A 180 -0.89 0.84 14.78
C LYS A 180 -1.34 -0.38 13.97
N SER A 181 -2.47 -0.26 13.26
CA SER A 181 -2.98 -1.34 12.40
C SER A 181 -2.00 -1.75 11.30
N LEU A 182 -1.37 -0.78 10.62
CA LEU A 182 -0.37 -1.07 9.58
C LEU A 182 0.92 -1.71 10.13
N LEU A 183 1.26 -1.45 11.40
CA LEU A 183 2.38 -2.08 12.10
C LEU A 183 2.05 -3.48 12.63
N GLY A 184 0.86 -4.01 12.36
CA GLY A 184 0.44 -5.34 12.80
C GLY A 184 -0.08 -5.38 14.23
N GLY A 185 -0.40 -4.24 14.83
CA GLY A 185 -1.04 -4.08 16.12
C GLY A 185 -2.54 -3.89 15.95
N GLY A 186 -3.24 -4.96 15.72
CA GLY A 186 -4.70 -5.03 15.66
C GLY A 186 -5.22 -6.05 16.64
#